data_b4439c192b5526d4ea0d5792b5a85c08
#
_entry.id   b4439c192b5526d4ea0d5792b5a85c08
#
_cell.length_a   1.000
_cell.length_b   1.000
_cell.length_c   1.000
_cell.angle_alpha   90.00
_cell.angle_beta   90.00
_cell.angle_gamma   90.00
#
_symmetry.space_group_name_H-M   'P 1'
#
loop_
_entity.id
_entity.type
_entity.pdbx_description
1 polymer ?
#
loop_
_entity_poly.entity_id
_entity_poly.type
_entity_poly.pdbx_seq_one_letter_code
_entity_poly.pdbx_strand_id
1 'polypeptide(L)' 'MTYYIYHIPGKKIGVTRDLNKRVTEQQGYESHEYDIIMKSDNLEYVSEQEIYLQKMLL' A
#
# COMPACT_ATOMS: atom_id res chain seq x y z
N MET A 1 12.62 -9.77 -1.67
CA MET A 1 11.97 -8.63 -2.33
C MET A 1 10.99 -8.00 -1.35
N THR A 2 11.00 -6.69 -1.24
CA THR A 2 10.20 -5.99 -0.24
C THR A 2 8.85 -5.60 -0.80
N TYR A 3 7.79 -5.86 -0.03
CA TYR A 3 6.44 -5.43 -0.35
C TYR A 3 6.03 -4.31 0.59
N TYR A 4 5.26 -3.37 0.09
CA TYR A 4 4.81 -2.21 0.85
C TYR A 4 3.29 -2.17 0.88
N ILE A 5 2.72 -1.83 2.04
CA ILE A 5 1.30 -1.49 2.12
C ILE A 5 1.21 0.02 2.17
N TYR A 6 0.49 0.59 1.22
CA TYR A 6 0.26 2.03 1.17
C TYR A 6 -1.21 2.34 1.41
N HIS A 7 -1.46 3.52 1.95
CA HIS A 7 -2.80 3.98 2.26
C HIS A 7 -3.02 5.34 1.60
N ILE A 8 -4.04 5.43 0.77
CA ILE A 8 -4.47 6.69 0.18
C ILE A 8 -5.74 7.08 0.93
N PRO A 9 -5.67 8.08 1.84
CA PRO A 9 -6.79 8.41 2.73
C PRO A 9 -8.10 8.67 1.98
N GLY A 10 -9.16 8.01 2.43
CA GLY A 10 -10.47 8.14 1.82
C GLY A 10 -10.62 7.44 0.50
N LYS A 11 -9.63 6.69 0.04
CA LYS A 11 -9.66 6.05 -1.26
C LYS A 11 -9.38 4.57 -1.21
N LYS A 12 -8.15 4.18 -0.84
CA LYS A 12 -7.84 2.75 -0.80
C LYS A 12 -6.57 2.42 -0.03
N ILE A 13 -6.41 1.13 0.21
CA ILE A 13 -5.20 0.53 0.72
C ILE A 13 -4.76 -0.51 -0.30
N GLY A 14 -3.46 -0.55 -0.61
CA GLY A 14 -2.94 -1.49 -1.59
C GLY A 14 -1.57 -2.03 -1.21
N VAL A 15 -1.15 -3.05 -1.94
CA VAL A 15 0.17 -3.66 -1.77
C VAL A 15 0.94 -3.50 -3.07
N THR A 16 2.22 -3.14 -2.97
CA THR A 16 3.08 -3.03 -4.15
C THR A 16 4.51 -3.36 -3.81
N ARG A 17 5.26 -3.79 -4.81
CA ARG A 17 6.71 -3.97 -4.70
C ARG A 17 7.46 -2.72 -5.14
N ASP A 18 6.82 -1.87 -5.90
CA ASP A 18 7.43 -0.65 -6.43
C ASP A 18 6.45 0.50 -6.27
N LEU A 19 6.62 1.25 -5.19
CA LEU A 19 5.75 2.36 -4.86
C LEU A 19 5.75 3.44 -5.93
N ASN A 20 6.93 3.79 -6.40
CA ASN A 20 7.07 4.87 -7.36
C ASN A 20 6.32 4.55 -8.64
N LYS A 21 6.54 3.34 -9.16
CA LYS A 21 5.92 2.93 -10.39
C LYS A 21 4.43 2.67 -10.24
N ARG A 22 4.04 1.97 -9.16
CA ARG A 22 2.66 1.58 -8.97
C ARG A 22 1.75 2.76 -8.62
N VAL A 23 2.16 3.56 -7.66
CA VAL A 23 1.32 4.62 -7.13
C VAL A 23 1.45 5.90 -7.94
N THR A 24 2.67 6.31 -8.24
CA THR A 24 2.92 7.55 -8.95
C THR A 24 2.62 7.47 -10.44
N GLU A 25 3.18 6.46 -11.11
CA GLU A 25 3.04 6.36 -12.56
C GLU A 25 1.70 5.77 -13.01
N GLN A 26 1.25 4.71 -12.35
CA GLN A 26 0.04 4.01 -12.79
C GLN A 26 -1.24 4.62 -12.23
N GLN A 27 -1.21 5.13 -11.02
CA GLN A 27 -2.40 5.67 -10.36
C GLN A 27 -2.43 7.19 -10.28
N GLY A 28 -1.32 7.84 -10.57
CA GLY A 28 -1.27 9.29 -10.61
C GLY A 28 -1.19 10.00 -9.27
N TYR A 29 -0.83 9.29 -8.21
CA TYR A 29 -0.67 9.89 -6.89
C TYR A 29 0.77 10.23 -6.62
N GLU A 30 1.00 11.39 -6.00
CA GLU A 30 2.32 11.80 -5.59
C GLU A 30 2.62 11.31 -4.18
N SER A 31 3.90 11.33 -3.79
CA SER A 31 4.33 10.75 -2.52
C SER A 31 3.66 11.37 -1.29
N HIS A 32 3.22 12.61 -1.37
CA HIS A 32 2.53 13.27 -0.26
C HIS A 32 1.04 12.91 -0.17
N GLU A 33 0.51 12.20 -1.15
CA GLU A 33 -0.91 11.84 -1.19
C GLU A 33 -1.20 10.47 -0.61
N TYR A 34 -0.17 9.72 -0.23
CA TYR A 34 -0.33 8.42 0.37
C TYR A 34 0.70 8.19 1.47
N ASP A 35 0.39 7.24 2.36
CA ASP A 35 1.26 6.87 3.45
C ASP A 35 1.68 5.42 3.33
N ILE A 36 2.92 5.12 3.76
CA ILE A 36 3.39 3.75 3.86
C ILE A 36 3.09 3.27 5.27
N ILE A 37 2.21 2.28 5.37
CA ILE A 37 1.80 1.75 6.67
C ILE A 37 2.77 0.67 7.14
N MET A 38 3.23 -0.16 6.21
CA MET A 38 4.02 -1.34 6.56
C MET A 38 4.86 -1.80 5.37
N LYS A 39 5.96 -2.48 5.68
CA LYS A 39 6.76 -3.16 4.65
C LYS A 39 7.21 -4.51 5.19
N SER A 40 7.33 -5.50 4.30
CA SER A 40 7.77 -6.83 4.68
C SER A 40 8.21 -7.61 3.43
N ASP A 41 9.08 -8.59 3.65
CA ASP A 41 9.50 -9.48 2.58
C ASP A 41 8.54 -10.65 2.41
N ASN A 42 7.58 -10.81 3.30
CA ASN A 42 6.64 -11.93 3.30
C ASN A 42 5.31 -11.47 2.69
N LEU A 43 5.04 -11.90 1.46
CA LEU A 43 3.83 -11.52 0.75
C LEU A 43 2.56 -11.99 1.43
N GLU A 44 2.56 -13.20 1.99
CA GLU A 44 1.39 -13.71 2.68
C GLU A 44 1.03 -12.85 3.88
N TYR A 45 2.03 -12.48 4.65
CA TYR A 45 1.81 -11.63 5.82
C TYR A 45 1.29 -10.26 5.41
N VAL A 46 1.89 -9.67 4.38
CA VAL A 46 1.48 -8.36 3.88
C VAL A 46 0.04 -8.41 3.36
N SER A 47 -0.31 -9.47 2.63
CA SER A 47 -1.67 -9.63 2.10
C SER A 47 -2.70 -9.74 3.21
N GLU A 48 -2.38 -10.49 4.27
CA GLU A 48 -3.27 -10.60 5.43
C GLU A 48 -3.46 -9.25 6.11
N GLN A 49 -2.38 -8.51 6.26
CA GLN A 49 -2.45 -7.18 6.86
C GLN A 49 -3.24 -6.20 6.00
N GLU A 50 -3.13 -6.31 4.69
CA GLU A 50 -3.91 -5.46 3.79
C GLU A 50 -5.41 -5.66 4.01
N ILE A 51 -5.86 -6.91 4.07
CA ILE A 51 -7.27 -7.22 4.29
C ILE A 51 -7.74 -6.67 5.63
N TYR A 52 -6.95 -6.86 6.67
CA TYR A 52 -7.24 -6.37 8.01
C TYR A 52 -7.35 -4.85 8.03
N LEU A 53 -6.38 -4.17 7.41
CA LEU A 53 -6.34 -2.72 7.39
C LEU A 53 -7.48 -2.11 6.59
N GLN A 54 -7.90 -2.78 5.53
CA GLN A 54 -9.07 -2.32 4.76
C GLN A 54 -10.32 -2.30 5.63
N LYS A 55 -10.48 -3.28 6.49
CA LYS A 55 -11.61 -3.31 7.43
C LYS A 55 -11.53 -2.23 8.48
N MET A 56 -10.31 -1.90 8.91
CA MET A 56 -10.09 -0.93 9.99
C MET A 56 -10.13 0.52 9.51
N LEU A 57 -9.57 0.79 8.33
CA LEU A 57 -9.34 2.16 7.87
C LEU A 57 -10.29 2.60 6.76
N LEU A 58 -10.93 1.67 6.10
CA LEU A 58 -11.88 1.95 5.06
C LEU A 58 -13.22 1.30 5.40
#